data_15562d8b98acc3dc7d8f580f3f4bf8e6
#
_entry.id   15562d8b98acc3dc7d8f580f3f4bf8e6
#
_cell.length_a   1.000
_cell.length_b   1.000
_cell.length_c   1.000
_cell.angle_alpha   90.00
_cell.angle_beta   90.00
_cell.angle_gamma   90.00
#
_symmetry.space_group_name_H-M   'P 1'
#
loop_
_entity.id
_entity.type
_entity.pdbx_description
1 polymer ?
#
loop_
_entity_poly.entity_id
_entity_poly.type
_entity_poly.pdbx_seq_one_letter_code
_entity_poly.pdbx_strand_id
1 'polypeptide(L)'
;MEIKTNRLYIRNLYETDWPQMKNIFIDFNKSRYAIYDRPLPTEDDEVKALTKQFVDSSLFFVIFTLDKNEMIGYVCFHKDKDKYDIGYCLHSRYHSNGYAYGSTKVLIAYLIKNYGANIFTAGTAIDNIPSCKLLEKLGFTCVSIETVSFNDKFSFQGGNFKLDLT
;
A
#
# COMPACT_ATOMS: atom_id res chain seq x y z
N MET A 1 14.12 10.28 1.61
CA MET A 1 13.14 10.71 2.61
C MET A 1 13.14 9.72 3.76
N GLU A 2 13.09 10.21 4.99
CA GLU A 2 13.00 9.40 6.21
C GLU A 2 12.03 10.03 7.18
N ILE A 3 11.14 9.23 7.77
CA ILE A 3 10.18 9.66 8.78
C ILE A 3 10.24 8.69 9.96
N LYS A 4 10.32 9.21 11.17
CA LYS A 4 10.22 8.45 12.42
C LYS A 4 8.94 8.86 13.16
N THR A 5 8.19 7.88 13.61
CA THR A 5 7.07 8.04 14.55
C THR A 5 7.44 7.37 15.87
N ASN A 6 6.53 7.31 16.82
CA ASN A 6 6.78 6.61 18.09
C ASN A 6 7.04 5.11 17.94
N ARG A 7 6.59 4.49 16.84
CA ARG A 7 6.67 3.04 16.64
C ARG A 7 7.25 2.61 15.31
N LEU A 8 7.35 3.53 14.33
CA LEU A 8 7.70 3.20 12.95
C LEU A 8 8.85 4.06 12.45
N TYR A 9 9.68 3.46 11.62
CA TYR A 9 10.63 4.10 10.74
C TYR A 9 10.20 3.87 9.30
N ILE A 10 10.08 4.93 8.51
CA ILE A 10 9.58 4.90 7.14
C ILE A 10 10.61 5.60 6.25
N ARG A 11 10.98 4.96 5.15
CA ARG A 11 11.90 5.52 4.16
C ARG A 11 11.53 5.10 2.74
N ASN A 12 12.16 5.70 1.76
CA ASN A 12 12.09 5.20 0.40
C ASN A 12 12.61 3.76 0.31
N LEU A 13 12.05 3.00 -0.63
CA LEU A 13 12.52 1.69 -1.02
C LEU A 13 13.88 1.78 -1.70
N TYR A 14 14.78 0.83 -1.43
CA TYR A 14 16.04 0.63 -2.14
C TYR A 14 16.04 -0.70 -2.89
N GLU A 15 16.80 -0.81 -3.96
CA GLU A 15 16.91 -2.08 -4.72
C GLU A 15 17.41 -3.23 -3.83
N THR A 16 18.26 -2.93 -2.85
CA THR A 16 18.79 -3.91 -1.88
C THR A 16 17.74 -4.46 -0.91
N ASP A 17 16.55 -3.89 -0.86
CA ASP A 17 15.45 -4.35 0.00
C ASP A 17 14.67 -5.55 -0.59
N TRP A 18 15.02 -5.99 -1.79
CA TRP A 18 14.29 -7.05 -2.49
C TRP A 18 14.09 -8.35 -1.66
N PRO A 19 15.00 -8.79 -0.75
CA PRO A 19 14.74 -9.99 0.04
C PRO A 19 13.59 -9.81 1.04
N GLN A 20 13.49 -8.62 1.66
CA GLN A 20 12.39 -8.29 2.56
C GLN A 20 11.08 -8.11 1.78
N MET A 21 11.14 -7.49 0.59
CA MET A 21 9.98 -7.38 -0.30
C MET A 21 9.47 -8.76 -0.71
N LYS A 22 10.35 -9.71 -1.02
CA LYS A 22 9.99 -11.10 -1.31
C LYS A 22 9.19 -11.74 -0.18
N ASN A 23 9.60 -11.54 1.07
CA ASN A 23 8.88 -12.06 2.22
C ASN A 23 7.46 -11.50 2.32
N ILE A 24 7.28 -10.22 2.05
CA ILE A 24 5.96 -9.57 2.01
C ILE A 24 5.12 -10.12 0.86
N PHE A 25 5.70 -10.35 -0.32
CA PHE A 25 4.98 -10.91 -1.48
C PHE A 25 4.52 -12.35 -1.23
N ILE A 26 5.38 -13.18 -0.63
CA ILE A 26 5.02 -14.56 -0.27
C ILE A 26 3.87 -14.57 0.75
N ASP A 27 3.93 -13.71 1.76
CA ASP A 27 2.87 -13.60 2.77
C ASP A 27 1.55 -13.12 2.13
N PHE A 28 1.61 -12.10 1.27
CA PHE A 28 0.43 -11.58 0.55
C PHE A 28 -0.22 -12.67 -0.31
N ASN A 29 0.56 -13.42 -1.09
CA ASN A 29 0.02 -14.48 -1.97
C ASN A 29 -0.70 -15.61 -1.19
N LYS A 30 -0.37 -15.79 0.10
CA LYS A 30 -1.06 -16.74 0.99
C LYS A 30 -2.27 -16.14 1.69
N SER A 31 -2.45 -14.84 1.58
CA SER A 31 -3.56 -14.12 2.20
C SER A 31 -4.89 -14.50 1.55
N ARG A 32 -5.96 -14.53 2.37
CA ARG A 32 -7.33 -14.65 1.87
C ARG A 32 -7.75 -13.51 0.94
N TYR A 33 -7.03 -12.39 0.93
CA TYR A 33 -7.30 -11.22 0.09
C TYR A 33 -6.53 -11.23 -1.24
N ALA A 34 -5.62 -12.20 -1.43
CA ALA A 34 -4.85 -12.32 -2.67
C ALA A 34 -5.74 -12.57 -3.91
N ILE A 35 -6.95 -13.10 -3.71
CA ILE A 35 -7.93 -13.31 -4.79
C ILE A 35 -8.40 -12.00 -5.44
N TYR A 36 -8.26 -10.87 -4.76
CA TYR A 36 -8.66 -9.54 -5.25
C TYR A 36 -7.55 -8.80 -5.98
N ASP A 37 -6.40 -9.43 -6.20
CA ASP A 37 -5.28 -8.83 -6.87
C ASP A 37 -4.53 -9.85 -7.74
N ARG A 38 -3.57 -9.38 -8.51
CA ARG A 38 -2.69 -10.26 -9.27
C ARG A 38 -1.63 -10.86 -8.33
N PRO A 39 -1.25 -12.14 -8.53
CA PRO A 39 -0.16 -12.73 -7.77
C PRO A 39 1.11 -11.90 -7.88
N LEU A 40 1.79 -11.72 -6.76
CA LEU A 40 3.11 -11.07 -6.71
C LEU A 40 4.20 -12.11 -6.98
N PRO A 41 5.33 -11.72 -7.61
CA PRO A 41 6.42 -12.63 -7.92
C PRO A 41 7.07 -13.17 -6.65
N THR A 42 7.59 -14.38 -6.73
CA THR A 42 8.30 -15.07 -5.63
C THR A 42 9.67 -15.59 -6.02
N GLU A 43 9.99 -15.60 -7.31
CA GLU A 43 11.33 -15.94 -7.80
C GLU A 43 12.27 -14.74 -7.67
N ASP A 44 13.51 -14.98 -7.26
CA ASP A 44 14.46 -13.92 -6.91
C ASP A 44 14.64 -12.86 -8.00
N ASP A 45 14.83 -13.29 -9.25
CA ASP A 45 15.08 -12.36 -10.35
C ASP A 45 13.85 -11.53 -10.71
N GLU A 46 12.66 -12.11 -10.61
CA GLU A 46 11.39 -11.39 -10.82
C GLU A 46 11.13 -10.39 -9.67
N VAL A 47 11.42 -10.78 -8.43
CA VAL A 47 11.30 -9.88 -7.27
C VAL A 47 12.27 -8.71 -7.38
N LYS A 48 13.53 -8.96 -7.77
CA LYS A 48 14.52 -7.89 -8.01
C LYS A 48 14.05 -6.92 -9.10
N ALA A 49 13.55 -7.46 -10.21
CA ALA A 49 13.06 -6.64 -11.31
C ALA A 49 11.87 -5.76 -10.88
N LEU A 50 10.90 -6.32 -10.16
CA LEU A 50 9.75 -5.57 -9.66
C LEU A 50 10.17 -4.55 -8.59
N THR A 51 11.08 -4.92 -7.68
CA THR A 51 11.62 -3.99 -6.67
C THR A 51 12.29 -2.79 -7.33
N LYS A 52 13.07 -3.03 -8.39
CA LYS A 52 13.68 -1.94 -9.16
C LYS A 52 12.64 -1.01 -9.80
N GLN A 53 11.58 -1.55 -10.39
CA GLN A 53 10.47 -0.73 -10.93
C GLN A 53 9.84 0.14 -9.84
N PHE A 54 9.65 -0.41 -8.64
CA PHE A 54 9.10 0.34 -7.51
C PHE A 54 10.05 1.45 -7.02
N VAL A 55 11.35 1.19 -7.01
CA VAL A 55 12.36 2.22 -6.71
C VAL A 55 12.29 3.37 -7.72
N ASP A 56 12.18 3.04 -9.00
CA ASP A 56 12.11 4.02 -10.10
C ASP A 56 10.81 4.87 -10.04
N SER A 57 9.76 4.40 -9.38
CA SER A 57 8.51 5.14 -9.20
C SER A 57 8.59 6.32 -8.22
N SER A 58 9.66 6.44 -7.45
CA SER A 58 9.99 7.48 -6.46
C SER A 58 9.02 7.69 -5.29
N LEU A 59 7.77 7.25 -5.37
CA LEU A 59 6.76 7.38 -4.31
C LEU A 59 6.43 6.02 -3.68
N PHE A 60 7.44 5.20 -3.48
CA PHE A 60 7.35 3.90 -2.83
C PHE A 60 8.12 3.91 -1.52
N PHE A 61 7.42 3.65 -0.41
CA PHE A 61 7.93 3.77 0.95
C PHE A 61 7.82 2.45 1.69
N VAL A 62 8.90 2.04 2.33
CA VAL A 62 8.96 0.85 3.18
C VAL A 62 8.87 1.22 4.64
N ILE A 63 8.24 0.35 5.41
CA ILE A 63 7.87 0.58 6.80
C ILE A 63 8.60 -0.45 7.66
N PHE A 64 9.30 0.04 8.68
CA PHE A 64 10.00 -0.76 9.68
C PHE A 64 9.41 -0.49 11.06
N THR A 65 9.44 -1.50 11.92
CA THR A 65 9.23 -1.29 13.35
C THR A 65 10.50 -0.70 13.98
N LEU A 66 10.35 0.21 14.94
CA LEU A 66 11.50 0.79 15.63
C LEU A 66 12.15 -0.16 16.63
N ASP A 67 11.37 -1.03 17.25
CA ASP A 67 11.83 -1.96 18.29
C ASP A 67 12.71 -3.08 17.74
N LYS A 68 12.39 -3.60 16.55
CA LYS A 68 13.11 -4.72 15.95
C LYS A 68 13.87 -4.36 14.67
N ASN A 69 13.65 -3.14 14.15
CA ASN A 69 14.16 -2.72 12.84
C ASN A 69 13.80 -3.72 11.73
N GLU A 70 12.59 -4.26 11.78
CA GLU A 70 12.08 -5.27 10.85
C GLU A 70 11.15 -4.61 9.83
N MET A 71 11.36 -4.88 8.54
CA MET A 71 10.46 -4.40 7.49
C MET A 71 9.12 -5.13 7.58
N ILE A 72 8.06 -4.39 7.77
CA ILE A 72 6.72 -4.93 7.99
C ILE A 72 5.76 -4.72 6.81
N GLY A 73 6.14 -3.92 5.85
CA GLY A 73 5.32 -3.64 4.68
C GLY A 73 5.74 -2.39 3.93
N TYR A 74 4.83 -1.94 3.07
CA TYR A 74 5.02 -0.74 2.26
C TYR A 74 3.72 0.04 2.07
N VAL A 75 3.90 1.32 1.73
CA VAL A 75 2.86 2.20 1.18
C VAL A 75 3.43 2.88 -0.05
N CYS A 76 2.66 2.93 -1.11
CA CYS A 76 3.06 3.60 -2.35
C CYS A 76 1.96 4.54 -2.85
N PHE A 77 2.37 5.48 -3.69
CA PHE A 77 1.47 6.41 -4.34
C PHE A 77 1.81 6.48 -5.82
N HIS A 78 0.78 6.32 -6.64
CA HIS A 78 0.87 6.56 -8.06
C HIS A 78 0.22 7.92 -8.40
N LYS A 79 1.02 8.82 -8.95
CA LYS A 79 0.52 10.14 -9.35
C LYS A 79 -0.09 10.06 -10.75
N ASP A 80 -1.38 10.40 -10.84
CA ASP A 80 -2.09 10.61 -12.11
C ASP A 80 -2.69 12.01 -12.11
N LYS A 81 -2.10 12.92 -12.91
CA LYS A 81 -2.47 14.33 -12.97
C LYS A 81 -2.38 15.00 -11.59
N ASP A 82 -3.54 15.36 -11.03
CA ASP A 82 -3.71 16.03 -9.73
C ASP A 82 -4.03 15.06 -8.58
N LYS A 83 -4.11 13.75 -8.88
CA LYS A 83 -4.50 12.71 -7.92
C LYS A 83 -3.33 11.82 -7.55
N TYR A 84 -3.39 11.27 -6.35
CA TYR A 84 -2.45 10.27 -5.84
C TYR A 84 -3.23 9.01 -5.47
N ASP A 85 -3.05 7.95 -6.25
CA ASP A 85 -3.64 6.64 -5.96
C ASP A 85 -2.77 5.89 -4.97
N ILE A 86 -3.37 5.40 -3.87
CA ILE A 86 -2.66 4.78 -2.76
C ILE A 86 -2.73 3.26 -2.87
N GLY A 87 -1.57 2.61 -2.77
CA GLY A 87 -1.43 1.19 -2.52
C GLY A 87 -0.71 0.93 -1.20
N TYR A 88 -1.05 -0.15 -0.54
CA TYR A 88 -0.38 -0.59 0.69
C TYR A 88 -0.46 -2.09 0.88
N CYS A 89 0.57 -2.65 1.50
CA CYS A 89 0.60 -4.04 1.92
C CYS A 89 1.45 -4.16 3.18
N LEU A 90 0.91 -4.81 4.20
CA LEU A 90 1.63 -5.18 5.40
C LEU A 90 1.65 -6.70 5.55
N HIS A 91 2.76 -7.23 5.99
CA HIS A 91 2.88 -8.64 6.36
C HIS A 91 1.84 -8.99 7.43
N SER A 92 1.16 -10.12 7.28
CA SER A 92 0.00 -10.52 8.11
C SER A 92 0.29 -10.56 9.61
N ARG A 93 1.52 -10.90 10.00
CA ARG A 93 1.99 -10.88 11.39
C ARG A 93 1.80 -9.52 12.08
N TYR A 94 1.76 -8.42 11.31
CA TYR A 94 1.68 -7.06 11.83
C TYR A 94 0.30 -6.43 11.66
N HIS A 95 -0.69 -7.19 11.18
CA HIS A 95 -2.06 -6.73 11.08
C HIS A 95 -2.66 -6.43 12.47
N SER A 96 -3.71 -5.63 12.51
CA SER A 96 -4.48 -5.26 13.72
C SER A 96 -3.70 -4.50 14.80
N ASN A 97 -2.50 -4.01 14.49
CA ASN A 97 -1.66 -3.21 15.42
C ASN A 97 -1.71 -1.69 15.12
N GLY A 98 -2.50 -1.27 14.16
CA GLY A 98 -2.62 0.14 13.74
C GLY A 98 -1.45 0.65 12.90
N TYR A 99 -0.53 -0.21 12.48
CA TYR A 99 0.64 0.18 11.68
C TYR A 99 0.26 0.70 10.29
N ALA A 100 -0.70 0.06 9.61
CA ALA A 100 -1.19 0.52 8.32
C ALA A 100 -1.79 1.94 8.41
N TYR A 101 -2.62 2.20 9.42
CA TYR A 101 -3.18 3.51 9.65
C TYR A 101 -2.11 4.56 9.96
N GLY A 102 -1.19 4.25 10.89
CA GLY A 102 -0.14 5.19 11.31
C GLY A 102 0.80 5.56 10.17
N SER A 103 1.26 4.57 9.39
CA SER A 103 2.16 4.81 8.26
C SER A 103 1.49 5.56 7.12
N THR A 104 0.27 5.15 6.72
CA THR A 104 -0.45 5.79 5.61
C THR A 104 -0.82 7.23 5.96
N LYS A 105 -1.31 7.49 7.19
CA LYS A 105 -1.64 8.84 7.66
C LYS A 105 -0.45 9.78 7.58
N VAL A 106 0.71 9.35 8.06
CA VAL A 106 1.92 10.17 8.06
C VAL A 106 2.45 10.43 6.66
N LEU A 107 2.32 9.45 5.76
CA LEU A 107 2.71 9.60 4.36
C LEU A 107 1.76 10.49 3.57
N ILE A 108 0.46 10.43 3.81
CA ILE A 108 -0.52 11.40 3.26
C ILE A 108 -0.12 12.81 3.67
N ALA A 109 0.14 13.05 4.97
CA ALA A 109 0.58 14.35 5.46
C ALA A 109 1.92 14.80 4.81
N TYR A 110 2.84 13.87 4.59
CA TYR A 110 4.08 14.15 3.88
C TYR A 110 3.85 14.59 2.43
N LEU A 111 2.94 13.93 1.69
CA LEU A 111 2.61 14.30 0.32
C LEU A 111 1.89 15.66 0.25
N ILE A 112 0.98 15.93 1.17
CA ILE A 112 0.33 17.24 1.26
C ILE A 112 1.39 18.34 1.43
N LYS A 113 2.29 18.17 2.39
CA LYS A 113 3.31 19.18 2.72
C LYS A 113 4.34 19.40 1.62
N ASN A 114 4.82 18.32 0.98
CA ASN A 114 6.00 18.39 0.11
C ASN A 114 5.65 18.38 -1.38
N TYR A 115 4.45 17.93 -1.76
CA TYR A 115 3.99 17.81 -3.15
C TYR A 115 2.73 18.62 -3.44
N GLY A 116 2.13 19.27 -2.42
CA GLY A 116 0.86 19.99 -2.57
C GLY A 116 -0.31 19.05 -2.90
N ALA A 117 -0.20 17.76 -2.52
CA ALA A 117 -1.25 16.79 -2.79
C ALA A 117 -2.53 17.15 -2.03
N ASN A 118 -3.67 17.13 -2.72
CA ASN A 118 -4.97 17.46 -2.13
C ASN A 118 -6.07 16.46 -2.50
N ILE A 119 -5.82 15.59 -3.47
CA ILE A 119 -6.76 14.52 -3.87
C ILE A 119 -6.04 13.18 -3.82
N PHE A 120 -6.58 12.26 -3.02
CA PHE A 120 -6.11 10.89 -2.94
C PHE A 120 -7.22 9.92 -3.33
N THR A 121 -6.86 8.84 -4.02
CA THR A 121 -7.76 7.76 -4.41
C THR A 121 -7.23 6.43 -3.91
N ALA A 122 -8.09 5.45 -3.79
CA ALA A 122 -7.73 4.06 -3.51
C ALA A 122 -8.79 3.13 -4.04
N GLY A 123 -8.38 1.99 -4.60
CA GLY A 123 -9.28 0.90 -4.99
C GLY A 123 -9.12 -0.29 -4.04
N THR A 124 -10.22 -0.87 -3.59
CA THR A 124 -10.20 -2.13 -2.84
C THR A 124 -11.49 -2.92 -3.04
N ALA A 125 -11.42 -4.25 -2.95
CA ALA A 125 -12.63 -5.06 -2.92
C ALA A 125 -13.49 -4.68 -1.71
N ILE A 126 -14.81 -4.54 -1.90
CA ILE A 126 -15.71 -4.20 -0.78
C ILE A 126 -15.75 -5.31 0.28
N ASP A 127 -15.45 -6.55 -0.08
CA ASP A 127 -15.34 -7.69 0.82
C ASP A 127 -14.00 -7.72 1.59
N ASN A 128 -13.03 -6.88 1.18
CA ASN A 128 -11.82 -6.64 1.98
C ASN A 128 -12.12 -5.64 3.10
N ILE A 129 -12.88 -6.09 4.09
CA ILE A 129 -13.37 -5.26 5.19
C ILE A 129 -12.24 -4.52 5.93
N PRO A 130 -11.08 -5.13 6.25
CA PRO A 130 -9.99 -4.40 6.88
C PRO A 130 -9.48 -3.21 6.04
N SER A 131 -9.39 -3.37 4.73
CA SER A 131 -8.97 -2.30 3.81
C SER A 131 -10.01 -1.18 3.76
N CYS A 132 -11.30 -1.50 3.62
CA CYS A 132 -12.38 -0.52 3.64
C CYS A 132 -12.37 0.30 4.95
N LYS A 133 -12.29 -0.36 6.10
CA LYS A 133 -12.22 0.30 7.41
C LYS A 133 -10.97 1.18 7.57
N LEU A 134 -9.84 0.76 7.03
CA LEU A 134 -8.63 1.58 7.03
C LEU A 134 -8.84 2.88 6.24
N LEU A 135 -9.38 2.77 5.03
CA LEU A 135 -9.65 3.93 4.17
C LEU A 135 -10.66 4.88 4.82
N GLU A 136 -11.76 4.37 5.35
CA GLU A 136 -12.76 5.17 6.08
C GLU A 136 -12.12 5.90 7.28
N LYS A 137 -11.29 5.21 8.06
CA LYS A 137 -10.58 5.80 9.21
C LYS A 137 -9.59 6.89 8.79
N LEU A 138 -9.01 6.79 7.58
CA LEU A 138 -8.15 7.82 7.00
C LEU A 138 -8.94 9.01 6.42
N GLY A 139 -10.27 8.95 6.42
CA GLY A 139 -11.15 10.00 5.91
C GLY A 139 -11.59 9.84 4.46
N PHE A 140 -11.31 8.70 3.84
CA PHE A 140 -11.81 8.40 2.50
C PHE A 140 -13.29 8.06 2.53
N THR A 141 -13.99 8.40 1.46
CA THR A 141 -15.38 7.97 1.19
C THR A 141 -15.42 7.08 -0.04
N CYS A 142 -16.26 6.05 -0.03
CA CYS A 142 -16.52 5.24 -1.21
C CYS A 142 -17.41 6.05 -2.18
N VAL A 143 -16.88 6.37 -3.36
CA VAL A 143 -17.59 7.23 -4.35
C VAL A 143 -18.24 6.41 -5.45
N SER A 144 -17.80 5.19 -5.70
CA SER A 144 -18.44 4.27 -6.63
C SER A 144 -18.07 2.82 -6.32
N ILE A 145 -18.89 1.89 -6.78
CA ILE A 145 -18.66 0.45 -6.73
C ILE A 145 -18.79 -0.07 -8.15
N GLU A 146 -17.82 -0.86 -8.59
CA GLU A 146 -17.75 -1.41 -9.93
C GLU A 146 -17.40 -2.90 -9.89
N THR A 147 -17.87 -3.65 -10.86
CA THR A 147 -17.44 -5.04 -11.03
C THR A 147 -16.03 -5.05 -11.62
N VAL A 148 -15.10 -5.67 -10.90
CA VAL A 148 -13.70 -5.85 -11.31
C VAL A 148 -13.48 -7.31 -11.69
N SER A 149 -12.79 -7.54 -12.80
CA SER A 149 -12.42 -8.88 -13.25
C SER A 149 -10.98 -8.87 -13.76
N PHE A 150 -10.15 -9.78 -13.26
CA PHE A 150 -8.77 -9.96 -13.76
C PHE A 150 -8.68 -11.07 -14.81
N ASN A 151 -9.69 -11.91 -14.87
CA ASN A 151 -9.85 -12.98 -15.86
C ASN A 151 -11.34 -13.36 -15.97
N ASP A 152 -11.68 -14.19 -16.94
CA ASP A 152 -13.06 -14.61 -17.20
C ASP A 152 -13.65 -15.54 -16.11
N LYS A 153 -12.86 -15.92 -15.11
CA LYS A 153 -13.24 -16.91 -14.09
C LYS A 153 -13.62 -16.32 -12.74
N PHE A 154 -13.19 -15.10 -12.45
CA PHE A 154 -13.42 -14.48 -11.15
C PHE A 154 -13.68 -12.99 -11.29
N SER A 155 -14.77 -12.53 -10.71
CA SER A 155 -15.10 -11.12 -10.58
C SER A 155 -15.53 -10.79 -9.16
N PHE A 156 -15.31 -9.55 -8.74
CA PHE A 156 -15.70 -9.04 -7.43
C PHE A 156 -16.16 -7.58 -7.53
N GLN A 157 -16.80 -7.11 -6.47
CA GLN A 157 -17.18 -5.71 -6.37
C GLN A 157 -15.99 -4.91 -5.81
N GLY A 158 -15.44 -4.02 -6.62
CA GLY A 158 -14.39 -3.08 -6.24
C GLY A 158 -14.98 -1.74 -5.83
N GLY A 159 -14.61 -1.21 -4.68
CA GLY A 159 -14.95 0.13 -4.24
C GLY A 159 -13.86 1.12 -4.64
N ASN A 160 -14.27 2.24 -5.23
CA ASN A 160 -13.41 3.38 -5.49
C ASN A 160 -13.57 4.38 -4.35
N PHE A 161 -12.48 4.63 -3.63
CA PHE A 161 -12.44 5.52 -2.48
C PHE A 161 -11.73 6.82 -2.82
N LYS A 162 -12.20 7.93 -2.26
CA LYS A 162 -11.61 9.26 -2.47
C LYS A 162 -11.48 10.02 -1.16
N LEU A 163 -10.34 10.66 -0.96
CA LEU A 163 -10.11 11.70 0.02
C LEU A 163 -9.84 13.00 -0.75
N ASP A 164 -10.73 13.96 -0.61
CA ASP A 164 -10.66 15.27 -1.27
C ASP A 164 -10.50 16.36 -0.21
N LEU A 165 -9.37 17.06 -0.27
CA LEU A 165 -8.98 18.11 0.67
C LEU A 165 -9.04 19.52 0.04
N THR A 166 -9.66 19.62 -1.14
CA THR A 166 -9.82 20.90 -1.84
C THR A 166 -10.84 21.80 -1.17
#